data_3ffa367e5403f75592d783150aa7702a
#
_entry.id   3ffa367e5403f75592d783150aa7702a
#
_cell.length_a   1.000
_cell.length_b   1.000
_cell.length_c   1.000
_cell.angle_alpha   90.00
_cell.angle_beta   90.00
_cell.angle_gamma   90.00
#
_symmetry.space_group_name_H-M   'P 1'
#
loop_
_entity.id
_entity.type
_entity.pdbx_description
1 polymer ?
#
loop_
_entity_poly.entity_id
_entity_poly.type
_entity_poly.pdbx_seq_one_letter_code
_entity_poly.pdbx_strand_id
1 'polypeptide(L)'
;MKSYLELLTDVLENGAVKGDRTGTGTVSVFGRQFRHDLSKGFPLLTTKKLHFKSIVNELTWFLNGDTNIKWLNENGVKIWNEWATDCLLYTSPSPRDRQK
;
A
#
# COMPACT_ATOMS: atom_id res chain seq x y z
N MET A 1 10.37 11.11 8.42
CA MET A 1 10.85 9.80 8.93
C MET A 1 10.62 9.64 10.42
N LYS A 2 10.95 10.64 11.22
CA LYS A 2 10.72 10.60 12.68
C LYS A 2 9.24 10.32 13.05
N SER A 3 8.30 10.98 12.39
CA SER A 3 6.87 10.78 12.66
C SER A 3 6.41 9.34 12.40
N TYR A 4 6.94 8.71 11.36
CA TYR A 4 6.66 7.30 11.06
C TYR A 4 7.23 6.38 12.14
N LEU A 5 8.46 6.62 12.57
CA LEU A 5 9.10 5.82 13.62
C LEU A 5 8.39 5.98 14.97
N GLU A 6 7.92 7.18 15.29
CA GLU A 6 7.11 7.44 16.47
C GLU A 6 5.78 6.69 16.42
N LEU A 7 5.11 6.68 15.27
CA LEU A 7 3.88 5.92 15.06
C LEU A 7 4.12 4.42 15.23
N LEU A 8 5.19 3.91 14.63
CA LEU A 8 5.55 2.48 14.74
C LEU A 8 5.83 2.09 16.19
N THR A 9 6.55 2.92 16.91
CA THR A 9 6.82 2.72 18.35
C THR A 9 5.52 2.69 19.17
N ASP A 10 4.61 3.62 18.89
CA ASP A 10 3.31 3.68 19.56
C ASP A 10 2.53 2.37 19.35
N VAL A 11 2.48 1.88 18.12
CA VAL A 11 1.79 0.61 17.81
C VAL A 11 2.44 -0.56 18.54
N LEU A 12 3.77 -0.63 18.56
CA LEU A 12 4.48 -1.71 19.24
C LEU A 12 4.27 -1.70 20.77
N GLU A 13 4.25 -0.52 21.36
CA GLU A 13 4.12 -0.38 22.82
C GLU A 13 2.68 -0.46 23.31
N ASN A 14 1.72 0.08 22.55
CA ASN A 14 0.34 0.25 22.99
C ASN A 14 -0.66 -0.59 22.18
N GLY A 15 -0.20 -1.31 21.16
CA GLY A 15 -1.08 -2.10 20.31
C GLY A 15 -1.59 -3.37 20.97
N ALA A 16 -2.76 -3.81 20.54
CA ALA A 16 -3.31 -5.11 20.91
C ALA A 16 -2.89 -6.17 19.89
N VAL A 17 -2.45 -7.32 20.39
CA VAL A 17 -2.12 -8.47 19.55
C VAL A 17 -3.41 -9.13 19.09
N LYS A 18 -3.53 -9.33 17.76
CA LYS A 18 -4.66 -10.02 17.15
C LYS A 18 -4.17 -11.16 16.28
N GLY A 19 -4.83 -12.30 16.38
CA GLY A 19 -4.61 -13.39 15.44
C GLY A 19 -5.26 -13.11 14.08
N ASP A 20 -4.75 -13.75 13.04
CA ASP A 20 -5.36 -13.75 11.72
C ASP A 20 -5.45 -15.18 11.17
N ARG A 21 -6.10 -15.32 10.00
CA ARG A 21 -6.28 -16.64 9.37
C ARG A 21 -4.98 -17.29 8.90
N THR A 22 -3.91 -16.49 8.74
CA THR A 22 -2.61 -16.98 8.26
C THR A 22 -1.70 -17.43 9.41
N GLY A 23 -2.11 -17.17 10.66
CA GLY A 23 -1.33 -17.51 11.85
C GLY A 23 -0.16 -16.55 12.12
N THR A 24 0.05 -15.54 11.30
CA THR A 24 1.11 -14.54 11.49
C THR A 24 0.80 -13.59 12.63
N GLY A 25 -0.45 -13.20 12.76
CA GLY A 25 -0.90 -12.23 13.75
C GLY A 25 -0.55 -10.79 13.40
N THR A 26 -1.13 -9.87 14.13
CA THR A 26 -0.86 -8.45 14.01
C THR A 26 -0.87 -7.77 15.37
N VAL A 27 -0.16 -6.64 15.45
CA VAL A 27 -0.25 -5.72 16.59
C VAL A 27 -0.89 -4.44 16.04
N SER A 28 -2.01 -4.03 16.63
CA SER A 28 -2.78 -2.91 16.11
C SER A 28 -3.31 -1.98 17.17
N VAL A 29 -3.52 -0.72 16.79
CA VAL A 29 -4.20 0.30 17.58
C VAL A 29 -5.43 0.78 16.83
N PHE A 30 -6.42 1.30 17.56
CA PHE A 30 -7.62 1.88 16.94
C PHE A 30 -7.35 3.32 16.56
N GLY A 31 -6.99 3.51 15.32
CA GLY A 31 -6.85 4.84 14.70
C GLY A 31 -5.70 5.69 15.26
N ARG A 32 -4.90 6.19 14.36
CA ARG A 32 -3.87 7.20 14.64
C ARG A 32 -3.84 8.17 13.47
N GLN A 33 -3.49 9.43 13.74
CA GLN A 33 -3.35 10.45 12.73
C GLN A 33 -1.88 10.71 12.45
N PHE A 34 -1.54 10.74 11.17
CA PHE A 34 -0.22 11.09 10.69
C PHE A 34 -0.32 12.39 9.88
N ARG A 35 0.54 13.38 10.17
CA ARG A 35 0.62 14.61 9.42
C ARG A 35 2.03 14.78 8.85
N HIS A 36 2.09 15.25 7.61
CA HIS A 36 3.34 15.56 6.95
C HIS A 36 3.25 16.92 6.27
N ASP A 37 4.26 17.73 6.46
CA ASP A 37 4.39 19.03 5.77
C ASP A 37 5.03 18.81 4.39
N LEU A 38 4.23 18.88 3.34
CA LEU A 38 4.70 18.67 1.97
C LEU A 38 5.73 19.70 1.51
N SER A 39 5.84 20.86 2.18
CA SER A 39 6.88 21.84 1.87
C SER A 39 8.28 21.31 2.19
N LYS A 40 8.38 20.30 3.06
CA LYS A 40 9.63 19.63 3.45
C LYS A 40 9.98 18.44 2.56
N GLY A 41 9.25 18.25 1.48
CA GLY A 41 9.47 17.18 0.51
C GLY A 41 8.44 16.06 0.59
N PHE A 42 8.59 15.07 -0.26
CA PHE A 42 7.73 13.90 -0.30
C PHE A 42 8.04 12.95 0.86
N PRO A 43 7.02 12.41 1.57
CA PRO A 43 7.24 11.56 2.75
C PRO A 43 7.63 10.13 2.39
N LEU A 44 8.69 9.96 1.61
CA LEU A 44 9.21 8.65 1.25
C LEU A 44 9.95 8.03 2.43
N LEU A 45 9.53 6.85 2.84
CA LEU A 45 10.18 6.13 3.92
C LEU A 45 11.56 5.63 3.49
N THR A 46 12.54 5.77 4.37
CA THR A 46 13.93 5.36 4.11
C THR A 46 14.37 4.17 4.98
N THR A 47 13.50 3.67 5.85
CA THR A 47 13.74 2.47 6.64
C THR A 47 13.79 1.19 5.81
N LYS A 48 13.25 1.26 4.60
CA LYS A 48 13.27 0.20 3.61
C LYS A 48 13.55 0.84 2.25
N LYS A 49 14.28 0.16 1.39
CA LYS A 49 14.50 0.64 0.02
C LYS A 49 13.18 0.58 -0.76
N LEU A 50 12.70 1.74 -1.19
CA LEU A 50 11.49 1.87 -1.98
C LEU A 50 11.81 2.31 -3.41
N HIS A 51 11.07 1.81 -4.38
CA HIS A 51 11.21 2.17 -5.78
C HIS A 51 10.28 3.35 -6.11
N PHE A 52 10.80 4.55 -5.97
CA PHE A 52 10.02 5.80 -6.08
C PHE A 52 9.30 5.94 -7.42
N LYS A 53 9.97 5.57 -8.51
CA LYS A 53 9.38 5.62 -9.86
C LYS A 53 8.09 4.79 -9.95
N SER A 54 8.09 3.59 -9.35
CA SER A 54 6.90 2.74 -9.31
C SER A 54 5.77 3.37 -8.50
N ILE A 55 6.10 4.03 -7.39
CA ILE A 55 5.11 4.72 -6.55
C ILE A 55 4.44 5.84 -7.35
N VAL A 56 5.22 6.68 -8.03
CA VAL A 56 4.69 7.79 -8.84
C VAL A 56 3.83 7.27 -9.99
N ASN A 57 4.28 6.26 -10.70
CA ASN A 57 3.56 5.69 -11.83
C ASN A 57 2.25 5.03 -11.39
N GLU A 58 2.25 4.30 -10.28
CA GLU A 58 1.02 3.72 -9.73
C GLU A 58 0.01 4.80 -9.34
N LEU A 59 0.47 5.85 -8.65
CA LEU A 59 -0.40 6.96 -8.27
C LEU A 59 -0.99 7.65 -9.49
N THR A 60 -0.20 7.89 -10.53
CA THR A 60 -0.65 8.47 -11.79
C THR A 60 -1.73 7.61 -12.44
N TRP A 61 -1.52 6.31 -12.45
CA TRP A 61 -2.48 5.34 -12.95
C TRP A 61 -3.83 5.41 -12.19
N PHE A 62 -3.79 5.50 -10.86
CA PHE A 62 -4.99 5.69 -10.05
C PHE A 62 -5.69 7.02 -10.35
N LEU A 63 -4.94 8.10 -10.43
CA LEU A 63 -5.50 9.45 -10.69
C LEU A 63 -6.17 9.54 -12.07
N ASN A 64 -5.69 8.77 -13.05
CA ASN A 64 -6.31 8.68 -14.37
C ASN A 64 -7.57 7.82 -14.39
N GLY A 65 -7.92 7.17 -13.29
CA GLY A 65 -9.07 6.27 -13.22
C GLY A 65 -8.92 5.02 -14.07
N ASP A 66 -7.70 4.66 -14.40
CA ASP A 66 -7.42 3.51 -15.25
C ASP A 66 -7.53 2.20 -14.45
N THR A 67 -8.01 1.14 -15.11
CA THR A 67 -8.11 -0.20 -14.55
C THR A 67 -7.32 -1.23 -15.36
N ASN A 68 -6.77 -0.82 -16.51
CA ASN A 68 -5.94 -1.69 -17.34
C ASN A 68 -4.46 -1.49 -16.98
N ILE A 69 -3.77 -2.57 -16.65
CA ILE A 69 -2.37 -2.52 -16.21
C ILE A 69 -1.36 -2.41 -17.36
N LYS A 70 -1.81 -2.33 -18.59
CA LYS A 70 -0.93 -2.19 -19.76
C LYS A 70 0.00 -0.99 -19.63
N TRP A 71 -0.57 0.17 -19.27
CA TRP A 71 0.20 1.39 -19.06
C TRP A 71 1.26 1.21 -17.95
N LEU A 72 0.90 0.54 -16.85
CA LEU A 72 1.85 0.25 -15.77
C LEU A 72 3.00 -0.62 -16.25
N ASN A 73 2.70 -1.68 -17.01
CA ASN A 73 3.73 -2.56 -17.56
C ASN A 73 4.66 -1.81 -18.55
N GLU A 74 4.12 -0.94 -19.39
CA GLU A 74 4.88 -0.10 -20.30
C GLU A 74 5.83 0.86 -19.57
N ASN A 75 5.47 1.23 -18.33
CA ASN A 75 6.28 2.11 -17.48
C ASN A 75 7.10 1.36 -16.43
N GLY A 76 7.22 0.04 -16.57
CA GLY A 76 8.07 -0.78 -15.71
C GLY A 76 7.48 -1.11 -14.34
N VAL A 77 6.17 -0.95 -14.15
CA VAL A 77 5.47 -1.29 -12.91
C VAL A 77 4.73 -2.61 -13.07
N LYS A 78 5.15 -3.64 -12.33
CA LYS A 78 4.65 -5.01 -12.47
C LYS A 78 3.91 -5.54 -11.24
N ILE A 79 3.72 -4.71 -10.21
CA ILE A 79 3.16 -5.14 -8.94
C ILE A 79 1.71 -5.62 -9.02
N TRP A 80 0.98 -5.21 -10.06
CA TRP A 80 -0.41 -5.62 -10.30
C TRP A 80 -0.59 -6.81 -11.21
N ASN A 81 0.50 -7.33 -11.82
CA ASN A 81 0.43 -8.40 -12.83
C ASN A 81 -0.22 -9.67 -12.28
N GLU A 82 0.06 -9.99 -11.04
CA GLU A 82 -0.48 -11.17 -10.36
C GLU A 82 -2.02 -11.17 -10.27
N TRP A 83 -2.62 -9.99 -10.22
CA TRP A 83 -4.06 -9.80 -10.04
C TRP A 83 -4.80 -9.51 -11.36
N ALA A 84 -4.09 -9.45 -12.46
CA ALA A 84 -4.66 -9.08 -13.75
C ALA A 84 -5.23 -10.30 -14.48
N THR A 85 -6.27 -10.06 -15.28
CA THR A 85 -6.79 -11.03 -16.25
C THR A 85 -5.92 -11.05 -17.51
N ASP A 86 -6.18 -12.02 -18.40
CA ASP A 86 -5.49 -12.10 -19.70
C ASP A 86 -5.61 -10.84 -20.55
N CYS A 87 -6.66 -10.04 -20.33
CA CYS A 87 -6.86 -8.74 -20.99
C CYS A 87 -6.16 -7.59 -20.26
N LEU A 88 -5.30 -7.86 -19.30
CA LEU A 88 -4.55 -6.87 -18.50
C LEU A 88 -5.45 -5.95 -17.67
N LEU A 89 -6.69 -6.36 -17.43
CA LEU A 89 -7.58 -5.63 -16.54
C LEU A 89 -7.33 -6.03 -15.10
N TYR A 90 -7.22 -5.02 -14.24
CA TYR A 90 -7.18 -5.27 -12.81
C TYR A 90 -8.52 -5.81 -12.35
N THR A 91 -8.50 -6.95 -11.67
CA THR A 91 -9.68 -7.50 -11.02
C THR A 91 -9.32 -7.82 -9.58
N SER A 92 -10.08 -7.24 -8.64
CA SER A 92 -10.03 -7.64 -7.25
C SER A 92 -11.35 -8.31 -6.88
N PRO A 93 -11.35 -9.46 -6.20
CA PRO A 93 -12.59 -10.05 -5.72
C PRO A 93 -13.35 -9.03 -4.87
N SER A 94 -14.65 -8.88 -5.14
CA SER A 94 -15.50 -8.07 -4.27
C SER A 94 -15.58 -8.72 -2.88
N PRO A 95 -15.96 -7.98 -1.84
CA PRO A 95 -16.20 -8.59 -0.52
C PRO A 95 -17.19 -9.76 -0.56
N ARG A 96 -18.16 -9.73 -1.48
CA ARG A 96 -19.10 -10.85 -1.70
C ARG A 96 -18.39 -12.09 -2.24
N ASP A 97 -17.48 -11.91 -3.18
CA ASP A 97 -16.73 -13.03 -3.78
C ASP A 97 -15.78 -13.66 -2.79
N ARG A 98 -15.25 -12.89 -1.86
CA ARG A 98 -14.37 -13.39 -0.79
C ARG A 98 -15.10 -14.25 0.24
N GLN A 99 -16.41 -14.13 0.34
CA GLN A 99 -17.24 -14.90 1.26
C GLN A 99 -17.66 -16.26 0.69
N LYS A 100 -17.43 -16.47 -0.59
CA LYS A 100 -17.69 -17.75 -1.27
C LYS A 100 -16.49 -18.68 -1.10
#